data_d5586116b1b3793f6c268bc4371ab557
#
_entry.id   d5586116b1b3793f6c268bc4371ab557
#
_cell.length_a   1.000
_cell.length_b   1.000
_cell.length_c   1.000
_cell.angle_alpha   90.00
_cell.angle_beta   90.00
_cell.angle_gamma   90.00
#
_symmetry.space_group_name_H-M   'P 1'
#
loop_
_entity.id
_entity.type
_entity.pdbx_description
1 polymer ?
#
loop_
_entity_poly.entity_id
_entity_poly.type
_entity_poly.pdbx_seq_one_letter_code
_entity_poly.pdbx_strand_id
1 'polypeptide(L)'
;MLNFACDYLDAAHPKVFEALMKNNFVKTGCYDESESDCFCNAAREKIRAACGVPDAEVRFLSGGTQTNKVVISTMLKPWQGVIAARTGHIAVHEAGAIEASGHKVIEIAEHQGKISAEAVDKVFRAWHGDGNRLHMVEPGMVYITQPTEYGTVYSLAELTALSEVCRRWGVPLYVDG
;
A
#
# COMPACT_ATOMS: atom_id res chain seq x y z
N MET A 1 7.05 -8.31 -29.71
CA MET A 1 8.09 -8.05 -28.68
C MET A 1 7.36 -7.69 -27.41
N LEU A 2 7.64 -8.35 -26.29
CA LEU A 2 7.06 -7.98 -25.01
C LEU A 2 7.67 -6.66 -24.56
N ASN A 3 6.82 -5.73 -24.09
CA ASN A 3 7.26 -4.43 -23.59
C ASN A 3 7.07 -4.41 -22.06
N PHE A 4 8.16 -4.16 -21.33
CA PHE A 4 8.18 -4.09 -19.88
C PHE A 4 8.56 -2.67 -19.38
N ALA A 5 8.40 -1.67 -20.22
CA ALA A 5 8.77 -0.30 -19.85
C ALA A 5 7.82 0.30 -18.79
N CYS A 6 6.57 -0.14 -18.80
CA CYS A 6 5.54 0.38 -17.89
C CYS A 6 4.34 -0.57 -17.86
N ASP A 7 3.68 -0.69 -16.74
CA ASP A 7 2.50 -1.56 -16.52
C ASP A 7 1.16 -0.92 -16.92
N TYR A 8 1.14 0.37 -17.27
CA TYR A 8 -0.07 1.11 -17.65
C TYR A 8 -0.10 1.56 -19.12
N LEU A 9 0.70 0.96 -20.01
CA LEU A 9 0.74 1.31 -21.44
C LEU A 9 -0.33 0.61 -22.26
N ASP A 10 -0.81 -0.54 -21.81
CA ASP A 10 -1.81 -1.31 -22.51
C ASP A 10 -3.24 -0.91 -22.09
N ALA A 11 -4.16 -0.97 -23.04
CA ALA A 11 -5.58 -0.79 -22.76
C ALA A 11 -6.17 -2.01 -22.03
N ALA A 12 -7.47 -1.94 -21.72
CA ALA A 12 -8.16 -3.00 -21.03
C ALA A 12 -8.12 -4.34 -21.84
N HIS A 13 -7.96 -5.45 -21.12
CA HIS A 13 -8.07 -6.78 -21.72
C HIS A 13 -9.40 -6.94 -22.49
N PRO A 14 -9.43 -7.61 -23.66
CA PRO A 14 -10.64 -7.70 -24.50
C PRO A 14 -11.91 -8.12 -23.75
N LYS A 15 -11.85 -9.08 -22.84
CA LYS A 15 -12.99 -9.53 -22.02
C LYS A 15 -13.51 -8.41 -21.08
N VAL A 16 -12.62 -7.54 -20.58
CA VAL A 16 -13.02 -6.38 -19.76
C VAL A 16 -13.75 -5.37 -20.65
N PHE A 17 -13.23 -5.13 -21.85
CA PHE A 17 -13.85 -4.23 -22.82
C PHE A 17 -15.25 -4.70 -23.25
N GLU A 18 -15.39 -6.01 -23.55
CA GLU A 18 -16.68 -6.63 -23.85
C GLU A 18 -17.69 -6.48 -22.69
N ALA A 19 -17.23 -6.69 -21.46
CA ALA A 19 -18.08 -6.53 -20.26
C ALA A 19 -18.50 -5.07 -20.07
N LEU A 20 -17.62 -4.10 -20.29
CA LEU A 20 -17.94 -2.68 -20.25
C LEU A 20 -19.00 -2.32 -21.31
N MET A 21 -18.81 -2.75 -22.55
CA MET A 21 -19.77 -2.50 -23.63
C MET A 21 -21.14 -3.12 -23.32
N LYS A 22 -21.18 -4.35 -22.84
CA LYS A 22 -22.43 -5.05 -22.50
C LYS A 22 -23.22 -4.34 -21.41
N ASN A 23 -22.52 -3.71 -20.46
CA ASN A 23 -23.14 -3.11 -19.28
C ASN A 23 -23.18 -1.57 -19.33
N ASN A 24 -22.83 -0.97 -20.47
CA ASN A 24 -22.67 0.49 -20.61
C ASN A 24 -23.92 1.32 -20.21
N PHE A 25 -25.11 0.76 -20.36
CA PHE A 25 -26.36 1.43 -19.99
C PHE A 25 -27.03 0.87 -18.73
N VAL A 26 -26.37 -0.06 -18.03
CA VAL A 26 -26.87 -0.60 -16.77
C VAL A 26 -26.65 0.46 -15.69
N LYS A 27 -27.74 0.90 -15.07
CA LYS A 27 -27.69 1.81 -13.92
C LYS A 27 -27.48 1.01 -12.66
N THR A 28 -26.40 1.29 -11.96
CA THR A 28 -26.08 0.70 -10.64
C THR A 28 -26.20 1.76 -9.56
N GLY A 29 -26.28 1.35 -8.31
CA GLY A 29 -26.08 2.27 -7.18
C GLY A 29 -24.69 2.91 -7.23
N CYS A 30 -24.54 4.06 -6.62
CA CYS A 30 -23.28 4.79 -6.57
C CYS A 30 -22.94 5.16 -5.14
N TYR A 31 -21.63 5.21 -4.86
CA TYR A 31 -21.02 5.75 -3.64
C TYR A 31 -21.22 4.97 -2.34
N ASP A 32 -21.95 3.88 -2.33
CA ASP A 32 -22.17 3.11 -1.14
C ASP A 32 -21.91 1.61 -1.34
N GLU A 33 -21.88 0.89 -0.26
CA GLU A 33 -21.75 -0.57 -0.19
C GLU A 33 -23.12 -1.25 -0.24
N SER A 34 -24.16 -0.50 -0.68
CA SER A 34 -25.51 -1.02 -0.73
C SER A 34 -25.62 -2.17 -1.73
N GLU A 35 -26.64 -2.99 -1.55
CA GLU A 35 -26.96 -4.09 -2.46
C GLU A 35 -27.18 -3.64 -3.91
N SER A 36 -27.36 -2.34 -4.15
CA SER A 36 -27.54 -1.77 -5.48
C SER A 36 -26.30 -1.78 -6.36
N ASP A 37 -25.08 -1.85 -5.80
CA ASP A 37 -23.84 -2.01 -6.56
C ASP A 37 -23.45 -3.49 -6.76
N CYS A 38 -24.21 -4.17 -7.61
CA CYS A 38 -24.03 -5.59 -7.85
C CYS A 38 -22.66 -5.96 -8.45
N PHE A 39 -22.01 -5.06 -9.22
CA PHE A 39 -20.68 -5.33 -9.81
C PHE A 39 -19.58 -5.27 -8.77
N CYS A 40 -19.55 -4.21 -7.97
CA CYS A 40 -18.55 -4.09 -6.90
C CYS A 40 -18.72 -5.17 -5.83
N ASN A 41 -19.96 -5.50 -5.46
CA ASN A 41 -20.22 -6.56 -4.50
C ASN A 41 -19.75 -7.94 -5.01
N ALA A 42 -20.08 -8.28 -6.26
CA ALA A 42 -19.60 -9.51 -6.88
C ALA A 42 -18.06 -9.54 -7.02
N ALA A 43 -17.41 -8.40 -7.27
CA ALA A 43 -15.97 -8.30 -7.33
C ALA A 43 -15.33 -8.50 -5.95
N ARG A 44 -15.87 -7.89 -4.89
CA ARG A 44 -15.42 -8.06 -3.50
C ARG A 44 -15.44 -9.53 -3.08
N GLU A 45 -16.54 -10.22 -3.35
CA GLU A 45 -16.67 -11.66 -3.04
C GLU A 45 -15.62 -12.52 -3.76
N LYS A 46 -15.38 -12.24 -5.06
CA LYS A 46 -14.36 -12.95 -5.83
C LYS A 46 -12.95 -12.69 -5.30
N ILE A 47 -12.64 -11.45 -4.92
CA ILE A 47 -11.34 -11.08 -4.36
C ILE A 47 -11.13 -11.78 -3.01
N ARG A 48 -12.12 -11.72 -2.10
CA ARG A 48 -12.07 -12.41 -0.81
C ARG A 48 -11.83 -13.91 -0.97
N ALA A 49 -12.56 -14.53 -1.89
CA ALA A 49 -12.40 -15.96 -2.19
C ALA A 49 -11.01 -16.27 -2.77
N ALA A 50 -10.52 -15.46 -3.70
CA ALA A 50 -9.20 -15.66 -4.30
C ALA A 50 -8.05 -15.49 -3.30
N CYS A 51 -8.20 -14.56 -2.35
CA CYS A 51 -7.22 -14.31 -1.29
C CYS A 51 -7.35 -15.29 -0.11
N GLY A 52 -8.43 -16.07 -0.02
CA GLY A 52 -8.69 -16.95 1.12
C GLY A 52 -8.97 -16.20 2.43
N VAL A 53 -9.43 -14.95 2.36
CA VAL A 53 -9.68 -14.07 3.51
C VAL A 53 -11.12 -13.56 3.45
N PRO A 54 -12.09 -14.31 3.95
CA PRO A 54 -13.53 -14.01 3.81
C PRO A 54 -13.94 -12.68 4.46
N ASP A 55 -13.24 -12.29 5.53
CA ASP A 55 -13.56 -11.08 6.30
C ASP A 55 -12.74 -9.86 5.85
N ALA A 56 -11.97 -9.97 4.76
CA ALA A 56 -11.19 -8.85 4.25
C ALA A 56 -12.09 -7.71 3.80
N GLU A 57 -11.74 -6.50 4.20
CA GLU A 57 -12.35 -5.30 3.65
C GLU A 57 -11.75 -4.97 2.27
N VAL A 58 -12.59 -4.82 1.25
CA VAL A 58 -12.16 -4.56 -0.11
C VAL A 58 -12.72 -3.22 -0.56
N ARG A 59 -11.84 -2.30 -0.96
CA ARG A 59 -12.17 -0.98 -1.49
C ARG A 59 -11.59 -0.82 -2.90
N PHE A 60 -12.31 -0.11 -3.76
CA PHE A 60 -11.85 0.20 -5.13
C PHE A 60 -11.47 1.68 -5.21
N LEU A 61 -10.26 1.94 -5.71
CA LEU A 61 -9.70 3.27 -5.91
C LEU A 61 -9.19 3.40 -7.35
N SER A 62 -8.99 4.60 -7.84
CA SER A 62 -8.71 4.85 -9.26
C SER A 62 -7.24 4.67 -9.67
N GLY A 63 -6.33 4.51 -8.72
CA GLY A 63 -4.91 4.32 -9.02
C GLY A 63 -4.04 4.14 -7.79
N GLY A 64 -2.81 3.63 -7.97
CA GLY A 64 -1.87 3.30 -6.91
C GLY A 64 -1.50 4.50 -6.04
N THR A 65 -1.08 5.61 -6.65
CA THR A 65 -0.75 6.84 -5.91
C THR A 65 -1.92 7.37 -5.07
N GLN A 66 -3.15 7.32 -5.61
CA GLN A 66 -4.34 7.67 -4.83
C GLN A 66 -4.54 6.70 -3.67
N THR A 67 -4.35 5.41 -3.90
CA THR A 67 -4.47 4.38 -2.86
C THR A 67 -3.46 4.63 -1.75
N ASN A 68 -2.18 4.81 -2.08
CA ASN A 68 -1.12 5.09 -1.12
C ASN A 68 -1.42 6.34 -0.29
N LYS A 69 -1.82 7.42 -0.96
CA LYS A 69 -2.18 8.68 -0.29
C LYS A 69 -3.37 8.51 0.66
N VAL A 70 -4.44 7.84 0.22
CA VAL A 70 -5.65 7.62 1.04
C VAL A 70 -5.31 6.75 2.25
N VAL A 71 -4.66 5.60 2.06
CA VAL A 71 -4.32 4.68 3.15
C VAL A 71 -3.43 5.37 4.17
N ILE A 72 -2.33 5.97 3.73
CA ILE A 72 -1.35 6.60 4.62
C ILE A 72 -1.96 7.78 5.37
N SER A 73 -2.69 8.67 4.66
CA SER A 73 -3.28 9.85 5.30
C SER A 73 -4.45 9.55 6.24
N THR A 74 -5.14 8.43 6.06
CA THR A 74 -6.25 8.05 6.96
C THR A 74 -5.81 7.22 8.15
N MET A 75 -4.72 6.46 8.03
CA MET A 75 -4.24 5.58 9.08
C MET A 75 -3.21 6.25 10.00
N LEU A 76 -2.54 7.30 9.55
CA LEU A 76 -1.56 8.03 10.35
C LEU A 76 -2.19 9.23 11.07
N LYS A 77 -1.69 9.50 12.27
CA LYS A 77 -1.96 10.76 12.98
C LYS A 77 -1.13 11.89 12.35
N PRO A 78 -1.55 13.16 12.46
CA PRO A 78 -0.87 14.29 11.79
C PRO A 78 0.63 14.44 12.09
N TRP A 79 1.12 13.92 13.20
CA TRP A 79 2.53 13.95 13.60
C TRP A 79 3.30 12.67 13.28
N GLN A 80 2.63 11.71 12.64
CA GLN A 80 3.25 10.43 12.29
C GLN A 80 3.75 10.43 10.84
N GLY A 81 4.78 9.61 10.61
CA GLY A 81 5.33 9.33 9.29
C GLY A 81 5.35 7.84 8.99
N VAL A 82 5.58 7.50 7.73
CA VAL A 82 5.64 6.14 7.22
C VAL A 82 7.09 5.74 6.95
N ILE A 83 7.54 4.61 7.51
CA ILE A 83 8.86 4.04 7.20
C ILE A 83 8.77 3.35 5.84
N ALA A 84 9.72 3.66 4.95
CA ALA A 84 9.84 3.02 3.65
C ALA A 84 11.31 2.80 3.26
N ALA A 85 11.54 1.90 2.31
CA ALA A 85 12.82 1.83 1.62
C ALA A 85 13.12 3.16 0.93
N ARG A 86 14.39 3.58 0.91
CA ARG A 86 14.82 4.78 0.15
C ARG A 86 14.42 4.71 -1.33
N THR A 87 14.33 3.51 -1.88
CA THR A 87 13.91 3.22 -3.26
C THR A 87 12.44 2.86 -3.38
N GLY A 88 11.67 2.85 -2.29
CA GLY A 88 10.26 2.49 -2.29
C GLY A 88 9.42 3.47 -3.13
N HIS A 89 8.35 2.99 -3.73
CA HIS A 89 7.55 3.74 -4.70
C HIS A 89 7.09 5.10 -4.15
N ILE A 90 6.61 5.16 -2.92
CA ILE A 90 6.18 6.42 -2.27
C ILE A 90 7.32 7.42 -2.03
N ALA A 91 8.58 6.96 -1.99
CA ALA A 91 9.73 7.84 -1.79
C ALA A 91 10.23 8.46 -3.11
N VAL A 92 10.11 7.71 -4.25
CA VAL A 92 10.82 8.09 -5.49
C VAL A 92 9.91 8.30 -6.71
N HIS A 93 8.70 7.74 -6.76
CA HIS A 93 7.87 7.73 -7.97
C HIS A 93 6.52 8.43 -7.87
N GLU A 94 6.15 9.00 -6.72
CA GLU A 94 4.84 9.61 -6.51
C GLU A 94 4.85 11.14 -6.40
N ALA A 95 5.92 11.78 -6.84
CA ALA A 95 6.04 13.24 -6.88
C ALA A 95 5.69 13.95 -5.55
N GLY A 96 6.05 13.34 -4.41
CA GLY A 96 5.77 13.89 -3.09
C GLY A 96 4.31 13.82 -2.68
N ALA A 97 3.54 12.83 -3.17
CA ALA A 97 2.12 12.70 -2.85
C ALA A 97 1.87 12.48 -1.35
N ILE A 98 2.76 11.77 -0.67
CA ILE A 98 2.64 11.50 0.76
C ILE A 98 2.97 12.75 1.58
N GLU A 99 4.04 13.45 1.23
CA GLU A 99 4.42 14.72 1.88
C GLU A 99 3.34 15.78 1.66
N ALA A 100 2.73 15.82 0.48
CA ALA A 100 1.60 16.70 0.19
C ALA A 100 0.34 16.38 1.02
N SER A 101 0.24 15.18 1.61
CA SER A 101 -0.82 14.82 2.57
C SER A 101 -0.47 15.18 4.02
N GLY A 102 0.72 15.76 4.24
CA GLY A 102 1.18 16.19 5.56
C GLY A 102 2.00 15.15 6.32
N HIS A 103 2.37 14.03 5.70
CA HIS A 103 3.13 12.95 6.35
C HIS A 103 4.53 12.84 5.77
N LYS A 104 5.50 12.62 6.64
CA LYS A 104 6.87 12.38 6.24
C LYS A 104 7.07 10.93 5.81
N VAL A 105 7.73 10.71 4.68
CA VAL A 105 8.35 9.42 4.38
C VAL A 105 9.67 9.34 5.15
N ILE A 106 9.76 8.36 6.06
CA ILE A 106 10.95 8.07 6.85
C ILE A 106 11.75 7.03 6.09
N GLU A 107 12.64 7.51 5.25
CA GLU A 107 13.47 6.66 4.39
C GLU A 107 14.55 5.94 5.19
N ILE A 108 14.66 4.63 4.99
CA ILE A 108 15.74 3.82 5.55
C ILE A 108 16.53 3.11 4.45
N ALA A 109 17.77 2.75 4.79
CA ALA A 109 18.62 2.00 3.89
C ALA A 109 18.01 0.63 3.59
N GLU A 110 18.13 0.22 2.35
CA GLU A 110 17.62 -1.02 1.82
C GLU A 110 18.74 -1.89 1.23
N HIS A 111 18.45 -3.14 0.98
CA HIS A 111 19.28 -4.03 0.18
C HIS A 111 18.44 -4.64 -0.94
N GLN A 112 18.79 -4.35 -2.19
CA GLN A 112 18.01 -4.76 -3.37
C GLN A 112 16.51 -4.38 -3.27
N GLY A 113 16.22 -3.16 -2.79
CA GLY A 113 14.87 -2.64 -2.61
C GLY A 113 14.16 -3.11 -1.33
N LYS A 114 14.72 -4.05 -0.58
CA LYS A 114 14.09 -4.60 0.63
C LYS A 114 14.63 -3.97 1.91
N ILE A 115 13.75 -3.62 2.83
CA ILE A 115 14.09 -3.23 4.20
C ILE A 115 14.02 -4.45 5.12
N SER A 116 14.92 -4.53 6.07
CA SER A 116 14.92 -5.63 7.04
C SER A 116 14.12 -5.28 8.29
N ALA A 117 13.57 -6.32 8.93
CA ALA A 117 12.89 -6.18 10.22
C ALA A 117 13.79 -5.55 11.29
N GLU A 118 15.11 -5.86 11.28
CA GLU A 118 16.08 -5.27 12.18
C GLU A 118 16.25 -3.75 11.95
N ALA A 119 16.34 -3.34 10.68
CA ALA A 119 16.45 -1.92 10.33
C ALA A 119 15.21 -1.15 10.78
N VAL A 120 14.02 -1.71 10.58
CA VAL A 120 12.74 -1.14 11.04
C VAL A 120 12.71 -1.05 12.56
N ASP A 121 13.04 -2.12 13.28
CA ASP A 121 13.08 -2.14 14.75
C ASP A 121 14.05 -1.09 15.31
N LYS A 122 15.19 -0.88 14.65
CA LYS A 122 16.16 0.15 15.00
C LYS A 122 15.57 1.57 14.94
N VAL A 123 14.75 1.87 13.94
CA VAL A 123 14.07 3.18 13.84
C VAL A 123 13.15 3.41 15.04
N PHE A 124 12.32 2.43 15.37
CA PHE A 124 11.42 2.53 16.51
C PHE A 124 12.16 2.66 17.83
N ARG A 125 13.20 1.85 18.05
CA ARG A 125 14.05 1.94 19.25
C ARG A 125 14.73 3.30 19.37
N ALA A 126 15.25 3.83 18.25
CA ALA A 126 15.90 5.13 18.25
C ALA A 126 14.90 6.23 18.62
N TRP A 127 13.70 6.22 18.05
CA TRP A 127 12.68 7.20 18.37
C TRP A 127 12.23 7.09 19.84
N HIS A 128 11.92 5.90 20.34
CA HIS A 128 11.47 5.68 21.71
C HIS A 128 12.55 6.01 22.77
N GLY A 129 13.82 5.80 22.43
CA GLY A 129 14.95 6.08 23.29
C GLY A 129 15.39 7.55 23.32
N ASP A 130 14.89 8.38 22.41
CA ASP A 130 15.25 9.79 22.35
C ASP A 130 14.45 10.61 23.36
N GLY A 131 15.13 11.35 24.23
CA GLY A 131 14.49 12.24 25.22
C GLY A 131 13.68 13.38 24.59
N ASN A 132 13.99 13.73 23.34
CA ASN A 132 13.33 14.79 22.58
C ASN A 132 12.30 14.27 21.57
N ARG A 133 11.91 13.00 21.64
CA ARG A 133 11.03 12.35 20.64
C ARG A 133 9.73 13.10 20.36
N LEU A 134 9.21 13.86 21.31
CA LEU A 134 7.98 14.64 21.13
C LEU A 134 8.13 15.83 20.16
N HIS A 135 9.36 16.16 19.78
CA HIS A 135 9.68 17.15 18.74
C HIS A 135 10.01 16.49 17.39
N MET A 136 9.97 15.16 17.32
CA MET A 136 10.30 14.39 16.13
C MET A 136 9.05 13.78 15.51
N VAL A 137 9.10 13.51 14.20
CA VAL A 137 8.06 12.73 13.54
C VAL A 137 8.07 11.30 14.09
N GLU A 138 6.92 10.87 14.60
CA GLU A 138 6.73 9.52 15.13
C GLU A 138 6.58 8.51 13.99
N PRO A 139 7.35 7.41 13.95
CA PRO A 139 7.08 6.35 12.99
C PRO A 139 5.76 5.64 13.33
N GLY A 140 4.78 5.69 12.42
CA GLY A 140 3.43 5.20 12.65
C GLY A 140 2.98 4.09 11.71
N MET A 141 3.77 3.77 10.69
CA MET A 141 3.47 2.73 9.70
C MET A 141 4.76 2.24 9.06
N VAL A 142 4.78 0.98 8.62
CA VAL A 142 5.82 0.43 7.75
C VAL A 142 5.21 0.13 6.39
N TYR A 143 5.83 0.65 5.33
CA TYR A 143 5.44 0.45 3.95
C TYR A 143 6.51 -0.33 3.19
N ILE A 144 6.09 -1.29 2.40
CA ILE A 144 6.94 -2.05 1.48
C ILE A 144 6.25 -2.21 0.13
N THR A 145 7.04 -2.32 -0.95
CA THR A 145 6.56 -2.72 -2.27
C THR A 145 6.84 -4.20 -2.52
N GLN A 146 5.90 -4.91 -3.16
CA GLN A 146 6.03 -6.33 -3.49
C GLN A 146 5.40 -6.66 -4.85
N PRO A 147 6.21 -6.84 -5.92
CA PRO A 147 7.68 -6.82 -5.92
C PRO A 147 8.25 -5.42 -5.62
N THR A 148 9.55 -5.36 -5.24
CA THR A 148 10.24 -4.09 -5.06
C THR A 148 10.53 -3.41 -6.39
N GLU A 149 10.97 -2.15 -6.38
CA GLU A 149 11.40 -1.40 -7.57
C GLU A 149 12.54 -2.07 -8.36
N TYR A 150 13.25 -2.99 -7.74
CA TYR A 150 14.29 -3.81 -8.39
C TYR A 150 13.80 -5.19 -8.84
N GLY A 151 12.49 -5.46 -8.71
CA GLY A 151 11.89 -6.75 -9.07
C GLY A 151 12.20 -7.88 -8.09
N THR A 152 12.76 -7.58 -6.92
CA THR A 152 12.94 -8.57 -5.85
C THR A 152 11.65 -8.78 -5.07
N VAL A 153 11.52 -9.94 -4.44
CA VAL A 153 10.32 -10.33 -3.70
C VAL A 153 10.70 -10.66 -2.26
N TYR A 154 9.91 -10.14 -1.32
CA TYR A 154 10.05 -10.57 0.08
C TYR A 154 9.60 -12.01 0.23
N SER A 155 10.44 -12.84 0.84
CA SER A 155 10.09 -14.20 1.23
C SER A 155 9.08 -14.18 2.39
N LEU A 156 8.39 -15.31 2.60
CA LEU A 156 7.49 -15.46 3.74
C LEU A 156 8.18 -15.20 5.08
N ALA A 157 9.44 -15.64 5.23
CA ALA A 157 10.20 -15.40 6.44
C ALA A 157 10.47 -13.90 6.67
N GLU A 158 10.86 -13.16 5.62
CA GLU A 158 11.08 -11.71 5.70
C GLU A 158 9.78 -10.96 6.03
N LEU A 159 8.65 -11.31 5.37
CA LEU A 159 7.34 -10.72 5.67
C LEU A 159 6.88 -11.02 7.09
N THR A 160 7.10 -12.25 7.55
CA THR A 160 6.76 -12.64 8.93
C THR A 160 7.55 -11.81 9.93
N ALA A 161 8.86 -11.68 9.73
CA ALA A 161 9.72 -10.88 10.61
C ALA A 161 9.31 -9.40 10.65
N LEU A 162 8.99 -8.80 9.48
CA LEU A 162 8.47 -7.43 9.40
C LEU A 162 7.12 -7.29 10.14
N SER A 163 6.20 -8.23 9.92
CA SER A 163 4.90 -8.26 10.59
C SER A 163 5.03 -8.37 12.12
N GLU A 164 5.97 -9.17 12.61
CA GLU A 164 6.25 -9.30 14.04
C GLU A 164 6.78 -8.02 14.66
N VAL A 165 7.68 -7.32 13.96
CA VAL A 165 8.17 -6.01 14.39
C VAL A 165 7.03 -5.00 14.41
N CYS A 166 6.23 -4.93 13.36
CA CYS A 166 5.08 -4.01 13.30
C CYS A 166 4.10 -4.28 14.44
N ARG A 167 3.77 -5.54 14.72
CA ARG A 167 2.90 -5.91 15.85
C ARG A 167 3.49 -5.53 17.21
N ARG A 168 4.80 -5.71 17.38
CA ARG A 168 5.51 -5.32 18.63
C ARG A 168 5.37 -3.83 18.91
N TRP A 169 5.44 -3.00 17.88
CA TRP A 169 5.35 -1.56 18.00
C TRP A 169 3.92 -1.01 17.85
N GLY A 170 2.93 -1.88 17.58
CA GLY A 170 1.52 -1.51 17.43
C GLY A 170 1.23 -0.67 16.19
N VAL A 171 1.98 -0.88 15.10
CA VAL A 171 1.83 -0.16 13.84
C VAL A 171 1.43 -1.10 12.70
N PRO A 172 0.71 -0.63 11.68
CA PRO A 172 0.38 -1.43 10.51
C PRO A 172 1.62 -1.69 9.61
N LEU A 173 1.62 -2.86 8.97
CA LEU A 173 2.45 -3.16 7.80
C LEU A 173 1.59 -2.99 6.56
N TYR A 174 1.95 -2.03 5.72
CA TYR A 174 1.32 -1.78 4.44
C TYR A 174 2.16 -2.38 3.32
N VAL A 175 1.54 -3.26 2.53
CA VAL A 175 2.15 -3.92 1.37
C VAL A 175 1.50 -3.38 0.12
N ASP A 176 2.28 -2.74 -0.73
CA ASP A 176 1.89 -2.21 -2.03
C ASP A 176 2.39 -3.18 -3.11
N GLY A 177 1.46 -3.67 -3.99
CA GLY A 177 1.83 -4.66 -5.00
C GLY A 177 0.75 -5.04 -5.98
#